data_6fdaf42cd1f7614ee201bcca427618f8
#
_entry.id   6fdaf42cd1f7614ee201bcca427618f8
#
_cell.length_a   1.000
_cell.length_b   1.000
_cell.length_c   1.000
_cell.angle_alpha   90.00
_cell.angle_beta   90.00
_cell.angle_gamma   90.00
#
_symmetry.space_group_name_H-M   'P 1'
#
loop_
_entity.id
_entity.type
_entity.pdbx_description
1 polymer ?
#
loop_
_entity_poly.entity_id
_entity_poly.type
_entity_poly.pdbx_seq_one_letter_code
_entity_poly.pdbx_strand_id
1 'polypeptide(L)'
;MERGLKPRYVEMIALGGTIGVGLFMGSANTIQMAGPSVLLCYAVTGVVMFFIMRIMGEMLYQEPVTGSFATYGHKYISPFVGYLTACSYWLLWVIVGLSEITAVGIYVHYWFPALPQWISALVGMGIVAVANMAAVKYYGEFEFWFALIKVVTIIVMPVSYTHLTL
;
A
#
# COMPACT_ATOMS: atom_id res chain seq x y z
N MET A 1 7.71 -23.77 10.64
CA MET A 1 8.01 -22.48 10.02
C MET A 1 8.62 -21.59 11.10
N GLU A 2 9.88 -21.19 10.95
CA GLU A 2 10.49 -20.25 11.87
C GLU A 2 9.82 -18.88 11.71
N ARG A 3 9.34 -18.32 12.82
CA ARG A 3 8.80 -16.95 12.85
C ARG A 3 9.96 -15.96 12.77
N GLY A 4 10.41 -15.64 11.56
CA GLY A 4 11.58 -14.78 11.34
C GLY A 4 11.34 -13.28 11.56
N LEU A 5 10.09 -12.82 11.63
CA LEU A 5 9.74 -11.40 11.77
C LEU A 5 9.31 -11.10 13.21
N LYS A 6 9.90 -10.04 13.80
CA LYS A 6 9.48 -9.52 15.11
C LYS A 6 8.13 -8.77 14.94
N PRO A 7 7.25 -8.71 15.98
CA PRO A 7 5.95 -8.04 15.90
C PRO A 7 6.02 -6.60 15.37
N ARG A 8 7.03 -5.83 15.78
CA ARG A 8 7.26 -4.45 15.32
C ARG A 8 7.42 -4.32 13.80
N TYR A 9 8.03 -5.32 13.14
CA TYR A 9 8.18 -5.30 11.68
C TYR A 9 6.83 -5.54 11.00
N VAL A 10 6.03 -6.46 11.54
CA VAL A 10 4.69 -6.77 11.00
C VAL A 10 3.78 -5.54 11.10
N GLU A 11 3.79 -4.84 12.23
CA GLU A 11 3.00 -3.62 12.42
C GLU A 11 3.44 -2.51 11.45
N MET A 12 4.75 -2.29 11.30
CA MET A 12 5.26 -1.27 10.39
C MET A 12 5.06 -1.63 8.92
N ILE A 13 5.17 -2.89 8.55
CA ILE A 13 4.84 -3.38 7.19
C ILE A 13 3.36 -3.15 6.90
N ALA A 14 2.47 -3.44 7.86
CA ALA A 14 1.05 -3.20 7.69
C ALA A 14 0.72 -1.71 7.49
N LEU A 15 1.30 -0.83 8.31
CA LEU A 15 1.15 0.62 8.16
C LEU A 15 1.78 1.13 6.85
N GLY A 16 3.01 0.73 6.54
CA GLY A 16 3.72 1.17 5.34
C GLY A 16 3.08 0.68 4.04
N GLY A 17 2.49 -0.51 4.05
CA GLY A 17 1.78 -1.07 2.91
C GLY A 17 0.45 -0.37 2.61
N THR A 18 -0.18 0.25 3.61
CA THR A 18 -1.42 1.02 3.42
C THR A 18 -1.17 2.46 2.98
N ILE A 19 0.03 3.00 3.25
CA ILE A 19 0.43 4.36 2.89
C ILE A 19 1.13 4.33 1.54
N GLY A 20 0.43 4.69 0.48
CA GLY A 20 0.93 4.71 -0.90
C GLY A 20 0.59 6.00 -1.64
N VAL A 21 0.72 5.96 -2.95
CA VAL A 21 0.41 7.04 -3.90
C VAL A 21 -1.02 7.57 -3.72
N GLY A 22 -1.96 6.70 -3.37
CA GLY A 22 -3.35 7.10 -3.12
C GLY A 22 -3.49 8.17 -2.05
N LEU A 23 -2.69 8.10 -0.97
CA LEU A 23 -2.70 9.11 0.07
C LEU A 23 -2.00 10.40 -0.38
N PHE A 24 -0.84 10.32 -1.03
CA PHE A 24 -0.05 11.50 -1.36
C PHE A 24 -0.55 12.24 -2.62
N MET A 25 -0.99 11.52 -3.66
CA MET A 25 -1.48 12.14 -4.90
C MET A 25 -3.00 12.11 -5.02
N GLY A 26 -3.63 10.99 -4.64
CA GLY A 26 -5.08 10.81 -4.81
C GLY A 26 -5.91 11.63 -3.83
N SER A 27 -5.39 11.91 -2.64
CA SER A 27 -6.11 12.69 -1.63
C SER A 27 -6.45 14.10 -2.07
N ALA A 28 -5.59 14.77 -2.81
CA ALA A 28 -5.83 16.13 -3.29
C ALA A 28 -7.08 16.20 -4.18
N ASN A 29 -7.20 15.31 -5.16
CA ASN A 29 -8.38 15.23 -6.03
C ASN A 29 -9.65 14.86 -5.24
N THR A 30 -9.53 13.91 -4.31
CA THR A 30 -10.65 13.47 -3.49
C THR A 30 -11.17 14.61 -2.62
N ILE A 31 -10.28 15.40 -2.00
CA ILE A 31 -10.65 16.55 -1.19
C ILE A 31 -11.29 17.64 -2.06
N GLN A 32 -10.77 17.90 -3.25
CA GLN A 32 -11.34 18.89 -4.16
C GLN A 32 -12.76 18.52 -4.62
N MET A 33 -13.01 17.23 -4.87
CA MET A 33 -14.32 16.75 -5.34
C MET A 33 -15.35 16.63 -4.20
N ALA A 34 -14.95 16.14 -3.05
CA ALA A 34 -15.86 15.82 -1.95
C ALA A 34 -15.89 16.89 -0.84
N GLY A 35 -14.92 17.81 -0.79
CA GLY A 35 -14.82 18.80 0.25
C GLY A 35 -14.74 18.16 1.66
N PRO A 36 -15.31 18.81 2.69
CA PRO A 36 -15.29 18.28 4.07
C PRO A 36 -15.98 16.92 4.25
N SER A 37 -16.88 16.54 3.34
CA SER A 37 -17.57 15.23 3.39
C SER A 37 -16.62 14.04 3.21
N VAL A 38 -15.41 14.27 2.73
CA VAL A 38 -14.35 13.24 2.65
C VAL A 38 -14.09 12.58 4.00
N LEU A 39 -14.19 13.34 5.10
CA LEU A 39 -14.00 12.80 6.46
C LEU A 39 -15.04 11.73 6.80
N LEU A 40 -16.30 11.95 6.42
CA LEU A 40 -17.36 10.97 6.62
C LEU A 40 -17.14 9.73 5.78
N CYS A 41 -16.71 9.89 4.52
CA CYS A 41 -16.38 8.77 3.65
C CYS A 41 -15.25 7.92 4.24
N TYR A 42 -14.19 8.53 4.72
CA TYR A 42 -13.08 7.81 5.37
C TYR A 42 -13.52 7.15 6.67
N ALA A 43 -14.33 7.82 7.50
CA ALA A 43 -14.83 7.23 8.74
C ALA A 43 -15.67 5.97 8.48
N VAL A 44 -16.64 6.05 7.56
CA VAL A 44 -17.50 4.90 7.22
C VAL A 44 -16.66 3.77 6.61
N THR A 45 -15.81 4.10 5.64
CA THR A 45 -14.94 3.09 4.99
C THR A 45 -13.99 2.46 6.00
N GLY A 46 -13.42 3.24 6.91
CA GLY A 46 -12.54 2.75 7.97
C GLY A 46 -13.22 1.75 8.90
N VAL A 47 -14.45 2.01 9.29
CA VAL A 47 -15.26 1.07 10.10
C VAL A 47 -15.51 -0.23 9.34
N VAL A 48 -15.92 -0.14 8.07
CA VAL A 48 -16.15 -1.32 7.23
C VAL A 48 -14.87 -2.14 7.07
N MET A 49 -13.75 -1.49 6.77
CA MET A 49 -12.45 -2.14 6.62
C MET A 49 -11.98 -2.79 7.92
N PHE A 50 -12.22 -2.15 9.07
CA PHE A 50 -11.91 -2.74 10.37
C PHE A 50 -12.63 -4.08 10.58
N PHE A 51 -13.93 -4.15 10.29
CA PHE A 51 -14.68 -5.40 10.42
C PHE A 51 -14.22 -6.47 9.43
N ILE A 52 -13.93 -6.09 8.17
CA ILE A 52 -13.41 -7.03 7.17
C ILE A 52 -12.08 -7.63 7.63
N MET A 53 -11.14 -6.79 8.09
CA MET A 53 -9.84 -7.25 8.56
C MET A 53 -9.94 -8.07 9.85
N ARG A 54 -10.86 -7.73 10.74
CA ARG A 54 -11.13 -8.49 11.96
C ARG A 54 -11.63 -9.90 11.64
N ILE A 55 -12.64 -10.01 10.78
CA ILE A 55 -13.20 -11.31 10.35
C ILE A 55 -12.11 -12.16 9.68
N MET A 56 -11.33 -11.55 8.81
CA MET A 56 -10.25 -12.24 8.14
C MET A 56 -9.16 -12.73 9.09
N GLY A 57 -8.82 -11.92 10.10
CA GLY A 57 -7.87 -12.33 11.15
C GLY A 57 -8.37 -13.52 11.95
N GLU A 58 -9.66 -13.58 12.27
CA GLU A 58 -10.26 -14.71 12.94
C GLU A 58 -10.27 -15.98 12.08
N MET A 59 -10.56 -15.87 10.79
CA MET A 59 -10.48 -17.00 9.85
C MET A 59 -9.05 -17.53 9.74
N LEU A 60 -8.05 -16.66 9.63
CA LEU A 60 -6.64 -17.04 9.58
C LEU A 60 -6.13 -17.66 10.88
N TYR A 61 -6.69 -17.27 12.01
CA TYR A 61 -6.35 -17.86 13.31
C TYR A 61 -6.91 -19.29 13.45
N GLN A 62 -8.13 -19.51 13.01
CA GLN A 62 -8.78 -20.82 13.07
C GLN A 62 -8.22 -21.79 12.03
N GLU A 63 -7.95 -21.31 10.84
CA GLU A 63 -7.47 -22.14 9.73
C GLU A 63 -6.39 -21.39 8.95
N PRO A 64 -5.11 -21.49 9.37
CA PRO A 64 -4.01 -20.83 8.68
C PRO A 64 -3.77 -21.49 7.32
N VAL A 65 -4.15 -20.80 6.24
CA VAL A 65 -3.96 -21.23 4.85
C VAL A 65 -3.06 -20.28 4.08
N THR A 66 -2.36 -20.82 3.09
CA THR A 66 -1.67 -20.02 2.08
C THR A 66 -2.66 -19.59 1.00
N GLY A 67 -2.59 -18.32 0.54
CA GLY A 67 -3.49 -17.81 -0.50
C GLY A 67 -4.71 -17.04 0.03
N SER A 68 -4.86 -16.96 1.37
CA SER A 68 -5.79 -16.04 2.04
C SER A 68 -7.20 -15.98 1.41
N PHE A 69 -7.62 -14.83 0.90
CA PHE A 69 -8.97 -14.61 0.34
C PHE A 69 -9.36 -15.62 -0.74
N ALA A 70 -8.44 -15.96 -1.65
CA ALA A 70 -8.72 -16.89 -2.75
C ALA A 70 -9.00 -18.30 -2.23
N THR A 71 -8.22 -18.75 -1.25
CA THR A 71 -8.40 -20.08 -0.66
C THR A 71 -9.71 -20.20 0.10
N TYR A 72 -10.06 -19.18 0.88
CA TYR A 72 -11.36 -19.15 1.58
C TYR A 72 -12.53 -19.07 0.61
N GLY A 73 -12.44 -18.23 -0.42
CA GLY A 73 -13.44 -18.15 -1.48
C GLY A 73 -13.65 -19.48 -2.20
N HIS A 74 -12.56 -20.19 -2.51
CA HIS A 74 -12.62 -21.52 -3.11
C HIS A 74 -13.29 -22.56 -2.18
N LYS A 75 -12.90 -22.56 -0.90
CA LYS A 75 -13.34 -23.57 0.06
C LYS A 75 -14.77 -23.37 0.52
N TYR A 76 -15.14 -22.14 0.85
CA TYR A 76 -16.42 -21.85 1.52
C TYR A 76 -17.54 -21.37 0.58
N ILE A 77 -17.21 -20.90 -0.63
CA ILE A 77 -18.20 -20.40 -1.57
C ILE A 77 -18.23 -21.28 -2.82
N SER A 78 -17.22 -21.19 -3.67
CA SER A 78 -17.09 -22.05 -4.85
C SER A 78 -15.70 -21.94 -5.49
N PRO A 79 -15.28 -22.93 -6.32
CA PRO A 79 -14.05 -22.87 -7.08
C PRO A 79 -13.97 -21.64 -7.99
N PHE A 80 -15.08 -21.22 -8.57
CA PHE A 80 -15.16 -20.03 -9.42
C PHE A 80 -14.88 -18.74 -8.63
N VAL A 81 -15.43 -18.60 -7.43
CA VAL A 81 -15.18 -17.42 -6.58
C VAL A 81 -13.72 -17.36 -6.13
N GLY A 82 -13.13 -18.50 -5.78
CA GLY A 82 -11.71 -18.58 -5.46
C GLY A 82 -10.82 -18.12 -6.62
N TYR A 83 -11.10 -18.61 -7.83
CA TYR A 83 -10.40 -18.20 -9.04
C TYR A 83 -10.57 -16.69 -9.34
N LEU A 84 -11.80 -16.19 -9.32
CA LEU A 84 -12.09 -14.79 -9.57
C LEU A 84 -11.38 -13.88 -8.57
N THR A 85 -11.38 -14.25 -7.29
CA THR A 85 -10.70 -13.51 -6.22
C THR A 85 -9.19 -13.47 -6.43
N ALA A 86 -8.59 -14.61 -6.81
CA ALA A 86 -7.17 -14.68 -7.11
C ALA A 86 -6.78 -13.79 -8.30
N CYS A 87 -7.54 -13.85 -9.39
CA CYS A 87 -7.31 -13.00 -10.57
C CYS A 87 -7.50 -11.52 -10.26
N SER A 88 -8.55 -11.17 -9.50
CA SER A 88 -8.81 -9.77 -9.09
C SER A 88 -7.69 -9.24 -8.21
N TYR A 89 -7.18 -10.04 -7.29
CA TYR A 89 -6.08 -9.66 -6.41
C TYR A 89 -4.76 -9.49 -7.18
N TRP A 90 -4.48 -10.37 -8.13
CA TRP A 90 -3.33 -10.22 -9.02
C TRP A 90 -3.42 -8.94 -9.85
N LEU A 91 -4.59 -8.69 -10.48
CA LEU A 91 -4.82 -7.49 -11.28
C LEU A 91 -4.69 -6.21 -10.45
N LEU A 92 -5.20 -6.22 -9.21
CA LEU A 92 -5.05 -5.11 -8.26
C LEU A 92 -3.58 -4.74 -8.08
N TRP A 93 -2.70 -5.71 -7.81
CA TRP A 93 -1.28 -5.46 -7.60
C TRP A 93 -0.56 -4.97 -8.86
N VAL A 94 -0.97 -5.43 -10.04
CA VAL A 94 -0.47 -4.89 -11.32
C VAL A 94 -0.83 -3.42 -11.46
N ILE A 95 -2.10 -3.05 -11.21
CA ILE A 95 -2.57 -1.66 -11.30
C ILE A 95 -1.89 -0.77 -10.26
N VAL A 96 -1.75 -1.25 -9.02
CA VAL A 96 -1.04 -0.52 -7.96
C VAL A 96 0.41 -0.28 -8.37
N GLY A 97 1.12 -1.29 -8.86
CA GLY A 97 2.49 -1.15 -9.33
C GLY A 97 2.64 -0.13 -10.46
N LEU A 98 1.72 -0.14 -11.43
CA LEU A 98 1.69 0.87 -12.51
C LEU A 98 1.48 2.28 -11.97
N SER A 99 0.60 2.46 -10.99
CA SER A 99 0.32 3.75 -10.35
C SER A 99 1.54 4.28 -9.59
N GLU A 100 2.21 3.42 -8.83
CA GLU A 100 3.41 3.78 -8.06
C GLU A 100 4.57 4.20 -9.00
N ILE A 101 4.81 3.44 -10.07
CA ILE A 101 5.86 3.75 -11.05
C ILE A 101 5.55 5.06 -11.79
N THR A 102 4.29 5.28 -12.15
CA THR A 102 3.85 6.52 -12.80
C THR A 102 4.08 7.73 -11.88
N ALA A 103 3.77 7.59 -10.60
CA ALA A 103 4.03 8.65 -9.61
C ALA A 103 5.52 8.97 -9.47
N VAL A 104 6.40 7.97 -9.46
CA VAL A 104 7.85 8.19 -9.49
C VAL A 104 8.24 9.03 -10.70
N GLY A 105 7.69 8.73 -11.88
CA GLY A 105 7.90 9.51 -13.09
C GLY A 105 7.48 10.98 -12.94
N ILE A 106 6.32 11.24 -12.35
CA ILE A 106 5.78 12.59 -12.12
C ILE A 106 6.67 13.36 -11.13
N TYR A 107 7.05 12.74 -9.99
CA TYR A 107 7.88 13.40 -8.98
C TYR A 107 9.29 13.72 -9.50
N VAL A 108 9.91 12.79 -10.23
CA VAL A 108 11.24 13.04 -10.82
C VAL A 108 11.18 14.13 -11.86
N HIS A 109 10.14 14.16 -12.70
CA HIS A 109 9.96 15.22 -13.72
C HIS A 109 9.76 16.61 -13.09
N TYR A 110 9.15 16.70 -11.92
CA TYR A 110 9.01 17.97 -11.17
C TYR A 110 10.39 18.56 -10.80
N TRP A 111 11.34 17.71 -10.39
CA TRP A 111 12.70 18.13 -10.03
C TRP A 111 13.61 18.28 -11.24
N PHE A 112 13.41 17.47 -12.27
CA PHE A 112 14.22 17.40 -13.49
C PHE A 112 13.34 17.45 -14.74
N PRO A 113 12.83 18.65 -15.13
CA PRO A 113 11.92 18.79 -16.26
C PRO A 113 12.49 18.35 -17.61
N ALA A 114 13.82 18.36 -17.75
CA ALA A 114 14.49 17.90 -18.96
C ALA A 114 14.47 16.39 -19.17
N LEU A 115 14.17 15.61 -18.09
CA LEU A 115 14.13 14.15 -18.18
C LEU A 115 12.72 13.68 -18.59
N PRO A 116 12.58 12.88 -19.67
CA PRO A 116 11.32 12.25 -20.02
C PRO A 116 10.85 11.32 -18.90
N GLN A 117 9.54 11.35 -18.58
CA GLN A 117 8.94 10.56 -17.50
C GLN A 117 9.17 9.06 -17.62
N TRP A 118 9.21 8.52 -18.85
CA TRP A 118 9.41 7.10 -19.08
C TRP A 118 10.79 6.60 -18.65
N ILE A 119 11.83 7.46 -18.71
CA ILE A 119 13.19 7.09 -18.26
C ILE A 119 13.20 6.90 -16.75
N SER A 120 12.66 7.85 -16.00
CA SER A 120 12.57 7.75 -14.53
C SER A 120 11.69 6.60 -14.07
N ALA A 121 10.60 6.33 -14.79
CA ALA A 121 9.74 5.20 -14.54
C ALA A 121 10.48 3.85 -14.76
N LEU A 122 11.23 3.72 -15.86
CA LEU A 122 12.04 2.54 -16.17
C LEU A 122 13.14 2.32 -15.13
N VAL A 123 13.85 3.36 -14.75
CA VAL A 123 14.89 3.29 -13.71
C VAL A 123 14.28 2.89 -12.37
N GLY A 124 13.16 3.50 -11.98
CA GLY A 124 12.43 3.15 -10.76
C GLY A 124 12.00 1.68 -10.74
N MET A 125 11.42 1.20 -11.84
CA MET A 125 11.04 -0.21 -11.98
C MET A 125 12.26 -1.14 -11.90
N GLY A 126 13.37 -0.78 -12.53
CA GLY A 126 14.63 -1.54 -12.46
C GLY A 126 15.18 -1.63 -11.03
N ILE A 127 15.18 -0.52 -10.30
CA ILE A 127 15.61 -0.49 -8.89
C ILE A 127 14.73 -1.40 -8.03
N VAL A 128 13.40 -1.32 -8.17
CA VAL A 128 12.46 -2.18 -7.44
C VAL A 128 12.65 -3.65 -7.81
N ALA A 129 12.83 -3.97 -9.09
CA ALA A 129 13.08 -5.34 -9.54
C ALA A 129 14.37 -5.91 -8.94
N VAL A 130 15.48 -5.16 -8.99
CA VAL A 130 16.75 -5.58 -8.39
C VAL A 130 16.63 -5.72 -6.87
N ALA A 131 15.98 -4.77 -6.21
CA ALA A 131 15.74 -4.83 -4.77
C ALA A 131 14.93 -6.08 -4.38
N ASN A 132 13.89 -6.42 -5.13
CA ASN A 132 13.11 -7.63 -4.90
C ASN A 132 13.91 -8.92 -5.12
N MET A 133 14.81 -8.95 -6.09
CA MET A 133 15.67 -10.13 -6.33
C MET A 133 16.74 -10.31 -5.25
N ALA A 134 17.27 -9.20 -4.73
CA ALA A 134 18.36 -9.21 -3.75
C ALA A 134 17.89 -9.31 -2.29
N ALA A 135 16.69 -8.84 -1.99
CA ALA A 135 16.28 -8.40 -0.66
C ALA A 135 15.42 -9.39 0.13
N VAL A 136 15.19 -10.64 -0.32
CA VAL A 136 14.36 -11.61 0.42
C VAL A 136 14.81 -11.78 1.87
N LYS A 137 16.11 -11.70 2.14
CA LYS A 137 16.69 -11.81 3.48
C LYS A 137 16.55 -10.52 4.32
N TYR A 138 16.51 -9.36 3.67
CA TYR A 138 16.49 -8.05 4.34
C TYR A 138 15.17 -7.31 4.17
N TYR A 139 14.18 -7.94 3.55
CA TYR A 139 12.89 -7.34 3.22
C TYR A 139 12.23 -6.66 4.42
N GLY A 140 12.16 -7.34 5.57
CA GLY A 140 11.53 -6.80 6.77
C GLY A 140 12.22 -5.54 7.32
N GLU A 141 13.55 -5.45 7.22
CA GLU A 141 14.32 -4.30 7.69
C GLU A 141 14.13 -3.09 6.76
N PHE A 142 14.23 -3.30 5.45
CA PHE A 142 14.00 -2.22 4.47
C PHE A 142 12.58 -1.69 4.53
N GLU A 143 11.59 -2.57 4.58
CA GLU A 143 10.18 -2.18 4.69
C GLU A 143 9.89 -1.39 5.97
N PHE A 144 10.49 -1.78 7.10
CA PHE A 144 10.39 -1.05 8.36
C PHE A 144 10.87 0.40 8.21
N TRP A 145 12.06 0.61 7.65
CA TRP A 145 12.62 1.95 7.49
C TRP A 145 11.83 2.80 6.49
N PHE A 146 11.40 2.23 5.37
CA PHE A 146 10.56 2.94 4.40
C PHE A 146 9.18 3.29 4.99
N ALA A 147 8.57 2.38 5.76
CA ALA A 147 7.33 2.65 6.46
C ALA A 147 7.49 3.77 7.49
N LEU A 148 8.59 3.75 8.26
CA LEU A 148 8.89 4.79 9.24
C LEU A 148 9.03 6.17 8.59
N ILE A 149 9.74 6.27 7.47
CA ILE A 149 9.87 7.52 6.70
C ILE A 149 8.50 8.03 6.27
N LYS A 150 7.63 7.16 5.73
CA LYS A 150 6.26 7.53 5.32
C LYS A 150 5.45 8.08 6.49
N VAL A 151 5.44 7.38 7.63
CA VAL A 151 4.70 7.78 8.84
C VAL A 151 5.21 9.13 9.38
N VAL A 152 6.53 9.30 9.48
CA VAL A 152 7.14 10.58 9.92
C VAL A 152 6.76 11.71 8.97
N THR A 153 6.81 11.48 7.66
CA THR A 153 6.42 12.48 6.66
C THR A 153 4.97 12.94 6.83
N ILE A 154 4.05 12.00 7.06
CA ILE A 154 2.63 12.31 7.27
C ILE A 154 2.41 13.13 8.54
N ILE A 155 3.17 12.88 9.60
CA ILE A 155 3.05 13.63 10.87
C ILE A 155 3.67 15.03 10.73
N VAL A 156 4.85 15.11 10.11
CA VAL A 156 5.61 16.38 9.99
C VAL A 156 4.95 17.34 9.00
N MET A 157 4.41 16.84 7.90
CA MET A 157 3.85 17.67 6.84
C MET A 157 2.70 18.58 7.31
N PRO A 158 1.65 18.12 8.01
CA PRO A 158 0.59 18.98 8.53
C PRO A 158 1.09 19.95 9.61
N VAL A 159 2.02 19.51 10.47
CA VAL A 159 2.59 20.37 11.51
C VAL A 159 3.38 21.52 10.87
N SER A 160 4.22 21.22 9.90
CA SER A 160 4.98 22.26 9.17
C SER A 160 4.06 23.21 8.42
N TYR A 161 3.00 22.70 7.77
CA TYR A 161 2.05 23.52 7.04
C TYR A 161 1.28 24.47 7.97
N THR A 162 0.81 24.00 9.12
CA THR A 162 0.12 24.84 10.11
C THR A 162 1.03 25.92 10.69
N HIS A 163 2.31 25.64 10.91
CA HIS A 163 3.25 26.64 11.44
C HIS A 163 3.73 27.67 10.39
N LEU A 164 3.67 27.33 9.10
CA LEU A 164 4.08 28.24 8.02
C LEU A 164 2.93 29.13 7.53
N THR A 165 1.67 28.78 7.84
CA THR A 165 0.47 29.53 7.41
C THR A 165 -0.17 30.37 8.53
N LEU A 166 0.36 30.33 9.74
CA LEU A 166 0.05 31.22 10.87
C LEU A 166 1.11 32.31 11.01
#